data_52c47e683363baaeed924f1072795bc3
#
_entry.id   52c47e683363baaeed924f1072795bc3
#
_cell.length_a   1.000
_cell.length_b   1.000
_cell.length_c   1.000
_cell.angle_alpha   90.00
_cell.angle_beta   90.00
_cell.angle_gamma   90.00
#
_symmetry.space_group_name_H-M   'P 1'
#
loop_
_entity.id
_entity.type
_entity.pdbx_description
1 polymer ?
#
loop_
_entity_poly.entity_id
_entity_poly.type
_entity_poly.pdbx_seq_one_letter_code
_entity_poly.pdbx_strand_id
1 'polypeptide(L)'
;MFGKKFRPFVIPSIYVLLVVLFALFGILLNESLNVVENKDDNNLTYVSYEVLFDYAIPTINEENNTIIRPYNDENVTIGKYYYDLNDEKTQENAIIYYENTYMQNIGVDYVKEDIFKVVSILSGEVISVTDNDIVGKTVKVRHNDKLISIYQSLGEVAVKEHDKIKQGDVIGTSGTNEINSALKNHLHFELVINGVYVNPEKYYTKTVGEF
;
A
#
# COMPACT_ATOMS: atom_id res chain seq x y z
N MET A 1 -32.66 -9.63 59.10
CA MET A 1 -31.56 -9.57 58.12
C MET A 1 -30.55 -10.67 58.47
N PHE A 2 -30.58 -11.80 57.75
CA PHE A 2 -29.72 -12.94 58.05
C PHE A 2 -28.40 -12.79 57.24
N GLY A 3 -27.34 -12.36 57.92
CA GLY A 3 -25.99 -12.38 57.36
C GLY A 3 -25.47 -13.83 57.28
N LYS A 4 -25.42 -14.41 56.06
CA LYS A 4 -24.74 -15.69 55.84
C LYS A 4 -23.26 -15.53 56.12
N LYS A 5 -22.76 -16.08 57.23
CA LYS A 5 -21.32 -16.18 57.50
C LYS A 5 -20.70 -17.20 56.58
N PHE A 6 -19.82 -16.76 55.69
CA PHE A 6 -19.02 -17.66 54.86
C PHE A 6 -18.15 -18.56 55.70
N ARG A 7 -18.03 -19.83 55.33
CA ARG A 7 -17.15 -20.78 56.03
C ARG A 7 -15.69 -20.30 55.91
N PRO A 8 -14.84 -20.50 56.95
CA PRO A 8 -13.51 -19.91 57.02
C PRO A 8 -12.54 -20.26 55.86
N PHE A 9 -12.84 -21.33 55.11
CA PHE A 9 -12.06 -21.74 53.93
C PHE A 9 -12.53 -21.13 52.59
N VAL A 10 -13.70 -20.49 52.51
CA VAL A 10 -14.24 -19.96 51.27
C VAL A 10 -13.46 -18.71 50.82
N ILE A 11 -13.09 -17.85 51.73
CA ILE A 11 -12.35 -16.63 51.44
C ILE A 11 -10.94 -16.95 50.91
N PRO A 12 -10.13 -17.83 51.53
CA PRO A 12 -8.82 -18.22 51.01
C PRO A 12 -8.90 -18.92 49.63
N SER A 13 -9.92 -19.78 49.41
CA SER A 13 -10.04 -20.47 48.11
C SER A 13 -10.44 -19.52 46.96
N ILE A 14 -11.25 -18.50 47.23
CA ILE A 14 -11.58 -17.45 46.25
C ILE A 14 -10.31 -16.66 45.91
N TYR A 15 -9.46 -16.37 46.88
CA TYR A 15 -8.22 -15.62 46.66
C TYR A 15 -7.24 -16.41 45.75
N VAL A 16 -7.08 -17.71 46.03
CA VAL A 16 -6.26 -18.62 45.20
C VAL A 16 -6.81 -18.69 43.77
N LEU A 17 -8.13 -18.80 43.60
CA LEU A 17 -8.77 -18.82 42.30
C LEU A 17 -8.52 -17.51 41.51
N LEU A 18 -8.61 -16.36 42.14
CA LEU A 18 -8.33 -15.06 41.53
C LEU A 18 -6.87 -14.92 41.12
N VAL A 19 -5.93 -15.39 41.92
CA VAL A 19 -4.50 -15.37 41.58
C VAL A 19 -4.21 -16.25 40.37
N VAL A 20 -4.81 -17.44 40.29
CA VAL A 20 -4.67 -18.35 39.15
C VAL A 20 -5.29 -17.73 37.88
N LEU A 21 -6.46 -17.13 37.98
CA LEU A 21 -7.09 -16.44 36.83
C LEU A 21 -6.25 -15.25 36.35
N PHE A 22 -5.66 -14.49 37.27
CA PHE A 22 -4.79 -13.37 36.94
C PHE A 22 -3.49 -13.83 36.26
N ALA A 23 -2.92 -14.95 36.72
CA ALA A 23 -1.74 -15.55 36.07
C ALA A 23 -2.06 -16.10 34.66
N LEU A 24 -3.19 -16.77 34.50
CA LEU A 24 -3.66 -17.24 33.16
C LEU A 24 -3.93 -16.06 32.23
N PHE A 25 -4.55 -14.99 32.71
CA PHE A 25 -4.77 -13.78 31.93
C PHE A 25 -3.45 -13.12 31.51
N GLY A 26 -2.46 -13.09 32.40
CA GLY A 26 -1.12 -12.59 32.07
C GLY A 26 -0.42 -13.43 30.99
N ILE A 27 -0.56 -14.75 31.02
CA ILE A 27 -0.03 -15.64 29.98
C ILE A 27 -0.72 -15.39 28.64
N LEU A 28 -2.05 -15.28 28.61
CA LEU A 28 -2.83 -15.01 27.41
C LEU A 28 -2.50 -13.63 26.81
N LEU A 29 -2.31 -12.61 27.68
CA LEU A 29 -1.85 -11.30 27.22
C LEU A 29 -0.44 -11.36 26.64
N ASN A 30 0.47 -12.12 27.28
CA ASN A 30 1.84 -12.27 26.80
C ASN A 30 1.90 -13.00 25.44
N GLU A 31 1.08 -14.03 25.23
CA GLU A 31 0.95 -14.67 23.92
C GLU A 31 0.34 -13.73 22.87
N SER A 32 -0.65 -12.92 23.26
CA SER A 32 -1.24 -11.92 22.37
C SER A 32 -0.29 -10.77 22.01
N LEU A 33 0.64 -10.43 22.91
CA LEU A 33 1.63 -9.36 22.70
C LEU A 33 2.90 -9.88 22.01
N ASN A 34 3.23 -11.18 22.12
CA ASN A 34 4.42 -11.77 21.45
C ASN A 34 4.22 -12.06 19.96
N VAL A 35 3.04 -11.79 19.40
CA VAL A 35 2.81 -11.84 17.95
C VAL A 35 3.40 -10.64 17.20
N VAL A 36 3.93 -9.64 17.92
CA VAL A 36 4.51 -8.43 17.31
C VAL A 36 5.84 -8.07 17.95
N GLU A 37 6.83 -8.94 17.92
CA GLU A 37 8.21 -8.51 18.19
C GLU A 37 9.22 -9.28 17.34
N ASN A 38 9.26 -8.93 16.04
CA ASN A 38 10.50 -8.98 15.29
C ASN A 38 11.12 -7.57 15.37
N LYS A 39 11.93 -7.38 16.40
CA LYS A 39 12.83 -6.23 16.49
C LYS A 39 13.98 -6.40 15.51
N ASP A 40 13.89 -5.72 14.40
CA ASP A 40 15.07 -5.15 13.75
C ASP A 40 14.98 -3.63 13.95
N ASP A 41 15.85 -3.14 14.84
CA ASP A 41 16.03 -1.72 15.13
C ASP A 41 16.56 -1.03 13.87
N ASN A 42 15.67 -0.47 13.07
CA ASN A 42 15.84 0.58 12.07
C ASN A 42 14.78 0.58 10.96
N ASN A 43 13.64 -0.10 11.15
CA ASN A 43 12.58 -0.05 10.16
C ASN A 43 11.30 0.55 10.75
N LEU A 44 10.93 1.71 10.23
CA LEU A 44 9.54 2.19 10.23
C LEU A 44 8.64 1.06 9.76
N THR A 45 7.70 0.66 10.60
CA THR A 45 6.76 -0.43 10.31
C THR A 45 5.87 0.01 9.15
N TYR A 46 6.25 -0.36 7.93
CA TYR A 46 5.31 -0.38 6.83
C TYR A 46 4.25 -1.42 7.17
N VAL A 47 3.00 -1.05 7.10
CA VAL A 47 1.91 -2.02 7.07
C VAL A 47 2.09 -2.78 5.77
N SER A 48 2.80 -3.92 5.83
CA SER A 48 2.90 -4.84 4.71
C SER A 48 1.52 -5.44 4.51
N TYR A 49 0.79 -5.00 3.51
CA TYR A 49 -0.31 -5.78 2.99
C TYR A 49 0.32 -7.07 2.43
N GLU A 50 0.08 -8.20 3.08
CA GLU A 50 0.30 -9.49 2.46
C GLU A 50 -0.56 -9.55 1.19
N VAL A 51 0.06 -9.31 0.05
CA VAL A 51 -0.54 -9.64 -1.24
C VAL A 51 -0.46 -11.15 -1.33
N LEU A 52 -1.55 -11.83 -1.02
CA LEU A 52 -1.69 -13.28 -1.20
C LEU A 52 -1.54 -13.59 -2.70
N PHE A 53 -0.36 -14.04 -3.09
CA PHE A 53 -0.08 -14.54 -4.43
C PHE A 53 -0.58 -15.99 -4.53
N ASP A 54 -1.85 -16.19 -4.83
CA ASP A 54 -2.40 -17.55 -4.97
C ASP A 54 -3.05 -17.80 -6.33
N TYR A 55 -2.41 -17.35 -7.43
CA TYR A 55 -2.83 -17.76 -8.77
C TYR A 55 -1.62 -17.95 -9.69
N ALA A 56 -1.64 -19.06 -10.43
CA ALA A 56 -0.67 -19.33 -11.50
C ALA A 56 -0.67 -18.19 -12.53
N ILE A 57 0.41 -17.45 -12.60
CA ILE A 57 0.58 -16.33 -13.54
C ILE A 57 0.91 -16.92 -14.89
N PRO A 58 0.24 -16.52 -15.97
CA PRO A 58 0.74 -16.82 -17.31
C PRO A 58 2.10 -16.10 -17.44
N THR A 59 3.17 -16.87 -17.51
CA THR A 59 4.51 -16.37 -17.82
C THR A 59 4.51 -15.77 -19.22
N ILE A 60 4.29 -14.46 -19.28
CA ILE A 60 4.66 -13.68 -20.44
C ILE A 60 6.19 -13.54 -20.30
N ASN A 61 6.93 -13.96 -21.32
CA ASN A 61 8.39 -13.81 -21.38
C ASN A 61 8.72 -12.32 -21.54
N GLU A 62 8.69 -11.55 -20.44
CA GLU A 62 8.89 -10.10 -20.41
C GLU A 62 10.26 -9.69 -19.88
N GLU A 63 11.20 -10.63 -19.72
CA GLU A 63 12.55 -10.34 -19.21
C GLU A 63 13.29 -9.20 -19.92
N ASN A 64 12.84 -8.82 -21.13
CA ASN A 64 13.46 -7.77 -21.92
C ASN A 64 12.60 -6.51 -22.11
N ASN A 65 11.44 -6.41 -21.45
CA ASN A 65 10.59 -5.23 -21.61
C ASN A 65 11.00 -4.12 -20.65
N THR A 66 11.17 -2.94 -21.22
CA THR A 66 11.53 -1.73 -20.46
C THR A 66 10.28 -1.11 -19.84
N ILE A 67 10.34 -0.74 -18.58
CA ILE A 67 9.27 -0.02 -17.88
C ILE A 67 9.08 1.36 -18.50
N ILE A 68 7.87 1.68 -18.95
CA ILE A 68 7.50 3.01 -19.44
C ILE A 68 6.82 3.84 -18.34
N ARG A 69 6.67 5.15 -18.56
CA ARG A 69 5.88 6.02 -17.67
C ARG A 69 4.40 5.66 -17.74
N PRO A 70 3.61 5.87 -16.67
CA PRO A 70 2.18 5.60 -16.64
C PRO A 70 1.35 6.63 -17.43
N TYR A 71 1.98 7.41 -18.26
CA TYR A 71 1.37 8.42 -19.14
C TYR A 71 2.26 8.68 -20.35
N ASN A 72 1.66 9.26 -21.42
CA ASN A 72 2.36 9.59 -22.67
C ASN A 72 2.35 11.10 -22.97
N ASP A 73 1.91 11.95 -22.04
CA ASP A 73 1.79 13.39 -22.21
C ASP A 73 3.01 14.10 -21.62
N GLU A 74 3.76 14.83 -22.45
CA GLU A 74 4.99 15.54 -22.08
C GLU A 74 4.75 16.72 -21.12
N ASN A 75 3.51 17.20 -21.00
CA ASN A 75 3.15 18.29 -20.09
C ASN A 75 2.82 17.81 -18.67
N VAL A 76 2.82 16.50 -18.43
CA VAL A 76 2.65 15.93 -17.10
C VAL A 76 3.93 16.11 -16.30
N THR A 77 3.81 16.65 -15.10
CA THR A 77 4.94 16.92 -14.20
C THR A 77 4.77 16.22 -12.86
N ILE A 78 5.82 16.20 -12.04
CA ILE A 78 5.74 15.64 -10.68
C ILE A 78 5.16 16.70 -9.75
N GLY A 79 4.03 16.37 -9.12
CA GLY A 79 3.40 17.16 -8.05
C GLY A 79 3.94 16.83 -6.67
N LYS A 80 4.13 15.52 -6.37
CA LYS A 80 4.79 15.04 -5.15
C LYS A 80 5.73 13.89 -5.48
N TYR A 81 6.89 13.91 -4.83
CA TYR A 81 7.90 12.86 -4.96
C TYR A 81 7.62 11.66 -4.05
N TYR A 82 8.22 10.54 -4.39
CA TYR A 82 8.38 9.41 -3.48
C TYR A 82 9.28 9.83 -2.30
N TYR A 83 8.91 9.47 -1.06
CA TYR A 83 9.72 9.77 0.11
C TYR A 83 10.95 8.87 0.17
N ASP A 84 12.14 9.45 -0.03
CA ASP A 84 13.41 8.75 0.07
C ASP A 84 14.23 9.32 1.25
N LEU A 85 14.55 8.47 2.23
CA LEU A 85 15.36 8.85 3.40
C LEU A 85 16.75 9.39 3.02
N ASN A 86 17.25 9.00 1.86
CA ASN A 86 18.59 9.37 1.39
C ASN A 86 18.58 10.57 0.42
N ASP A 87 17.43 11.15 0.14
CA ASP A 87 17.30 12.30 -0.75
C ASP A 87 16.59 13.47 -0.06
N GLU A 88 17.37 14.22 0.74
CA GLU A 88 16.86 15.39 1.48
C GLU A 88 16.21 16.44 0.59
N LYS A 89 16.57 16.52 -0.70
CA LYS A 89 16.06 17.55 -1.61
C LYS A 89 14.58 17.33 -1.98
N THR A 90 14.14 16.08 -1.98
CA THR A 90 12.76 15.73 -2.35
C THR A 90 11.87 15.50 -1.13
N GLN A 91 12.42 15.32 0.07
CA GLN A 91 11.68 14.94 1.28
C GLN A 91 10.55 15.93 1.64
N GLU A 92 10.80 17.23 1.59
CA GLU A 92 9.77 18.24 1.94
C GLU A 92 8.53 18.10 1.04
N ASN A 93 8.72 17.88 -0.26
CA ASN A 93 7.64 17.68 -1.22
C ASN A 93 7.20 16.20 -1.35
N ALA A 94 7.61 15.34 -0.43
CA ALA A 94 7.26 13.92 -0.36
C ALA A 94 6.44 13.58 0.89
N ILE A 95 5.96 14.60 1.61
CA ILE A 95 5.09 14.44 2.78
C ILE A 95 3.65 14.75 2.40
N ILE A 96 2.76 13.84 2.75
CA ILE A 96 1.30 14.01 2.67
C ILE A 96 0.81 14.47 4.03
N TYR A 97 -0.04 15.50 4.04
CA TYR A 97 -0.74 15.94 5.25
C TYR A 97 -2.24 15.73 5.06
N TYR A 98 -2.79 14.84 5.87
CA TYR A 98 -4.22 14.51 5.85
C TYR A 98 -4.73 14.29 7.27
N GLU A 99 -5.88 14.88 7.63
CA GLU A 99 -6.53 14.74 8.94
C GLU A 99 -5.59 14.90 10.13
N ASN A 100 -4.80 15.98 10.14
CA ASN A 100 -3.79 16.27 11.19
C ASN A 100 -2.65 15.25 11.29
N THR A 101 -2.45 14.41 10.28
CA THR A 101 -1.40 13.40 10.24
C THR A 101 -0.44 13.66 9.08
N TYR A 102 0.85 13.57 9.36
CA TYR A 102 1.89 13.59 8.33
C TYR A 102 2.26 12.16 7.96
N MET A 103 2.27 11.87 6.66
CA MET A 103 2.60 10.56 6.12
C MET A 103 3.63 10.70 5.01
N GLN A 104 4.47 9.67 4.87
CA GLN A 104 5.41 9.56 3.76
C GLN A 104 4.65 9.19 2.48
N ASN A 105 4.99 9.84 1.37
CA ASN A 105 4.48 9.46 0.07
C ASN A 105 5.21 8.20 -0.44
N ILE A 106 4.51 7.09 -0.56
CA ILE A 106 5.06 5.79 -1.00
C ILE A 106 4.98 5.58 -2.52
N GLY A 107 4.50 6.57 -3.24
CA GLY A 107 4.43 6.62 -4.69
C GLY A 107 4.92 7.96 -5.24
N VAL A 108 4.57 8.27 -6.47
CA VAL A 108 4.79 9.58 -7.10
C VAL A 108 3.45 10.12 -7.58
N ASP A 109 3.16 11.38 -7.28
CA ASP A 109 1.97 12.06 -7.80
C ASP A 109 2.35 12.83 -9.05
N TYR A 110 1.72 12.47 -10.18
CA TYR A 110 1.86 13.12 -11.46
C TYR A 110 0.69 14.06 -11.68
N VAL A 111 0.98 15.30 -12.02
CA VAL A 111 -0.02 16.38 -12.13
C VAL A 111 0.00 17.03 -13.51
N LYS A 112 -1.18 17.45 -13.94
CA LYS A 112 -1.42 18.33 -15.07
C LYS A 112 -2.72 19.09 -14.82
N GLU A 113 -2.86 20.31 -15.35
CA GLU A 113 -4.10 21.09 -15.20
C GLU A 113 -5.29 20.35 -15.82
N ASP A 114 -5.11 19.83 -17.05
CA ASP A 114 -6.12 19.05 -17.74
C ASP A 114 -6.06 17.56 -17.35
N ILE A 115 -7.18 16.86 -17.53
CA ILE A 115 -7.24 15.41 -17.41
C ILE A 115 -6.33 14.77 -18.46
N PHE A 116 -5.52 13.80 -18.07
CA PHE A 116 -4.65 13.04 -18.95
C PHE A 116 -4.93 11.55 -18.91
N LYS A 117 -4.55 10.83 -19.97
CA LYS A 117 -4.67 9.38 -20.06
C LYS A 117 -3.61 8.70 -19.20
N VAL A 118 -4.05 7.70 -18.45
CA VAL A 118 -3.20 6.81 -17.66
C VAL A 118 -3.09 5.49 -18.40
N VAL A 119 -1.85 5.01 -18.58
CA VAL A 119 -1.54 3.80 -19.33
C VAL A 119 -0.76 2.79 -18.51
N SER A 120 -0.84 1.51 -18.88
CA SER A 120 -0.09 0.45 -18.22
C SER A 120 1.40 0.56 -18.51
N ILE A 121 2.22 0.47 -17.46
CA ILE A 121 3.68 0.55 -17.56
C ILE A 121 4.32 -0.66 -18.23
N LEU A 122 3.65 -1.81 -18.17
CA LEU A 122 4.03 -3.11 -18.74
C LEU A 122 2.77 -3.91 -19.04
N SER A 123 2.90 -4.98 -19.82
CA SER A 123 1.82 -5.97 -19.95
C SER A 123 1.56 -6.67 -18.63
N GLY A 124 0.34 -7.12 -18.39
CA GLY A 124 -0.01 -7.79 -17.14
C GLY A 124 -1.49 -8.13 -17.02
N GLU A 125 -1.89 -8.47 -15.82
CA GLU A 125 -3.27 -8.76 -15.44
C GLU A 125 -3.75 -7.78 -14.38
N VAL A 126 -4.95 -7.23 -14.58
CA VAL A 126 -5.63 -6.40 -13.57
C VAL A 126 -6.07 -7.30 -12.43
N ILE A 127 -5.49 -7.12 -11.25
CA ILE A 127 -5.78 -7.95 -10.07
C ILE A 127 -6.78 -7.30 -9.10
N SER A 128 -7.04 -6.00 -9.23
CA SER A 128 -8.02 -5.31 -8.40
C SER A 128 -8.47 -4.01 -9.04
N VAL A 129 -9.75 -3.71 -8.92
CA VAL A 129 -10.36 -2.41 -9.23
C VAL A 129 -11.22 -2.00 -8.06
N THR A 130 -10.89 -0.91 -7.38
CA THR A 130 -11.61 -0.42 -6.20
C THR A 130 -11.94 1.06 -6.35
N ASP A 131 -12.95 1.51 -5.61
CA ASP A 131 -13.33 2.92 -5.49
C ASP A 131 -13.40 3.28 -4.01
N ASN A 132 -12.65 4.30 -3.59
CA ASN A 132 -12.55 4.74 -2.21
C ASN A 132 -12.40 6.26 -2.18
N ASP A 133 -13.19 6.94 -1.35
CA ASP A 133 -13.23 8.40 -1.30
C ASP A 133 -11.87 9.02 -0.94
N ILE A 134 -11.09 8.36 -0.07
CA ILE A 134 -9.81 8.88 0.42
C ILE A 134 -8.74 8.87 -0.66
N VAL A 135 -8.55 7.74 -1.35
CA VAL A 135 -7.48 7.55 -2.35
C VAL A 135 -8.00 7.58 -3.80
N GLY A 136 -9.31 7.68 -3.99
CA GLY A 136 -9.96 7.66 -5.30
C GLY A 136 -10.05 6.26 -5.91
N LYS A 137 -10.47 6.21 -7.17
CA LYS A 137 -10.50 4.95 -7.92
C LYS A 137 -9.09 4.43 -8.11
N THR A 138 -8.92 3.15 -7.84
CA THR A 138 -7.63 2.47 -7.82
C THR A 138 -7.66 1.22 -8.70
N VAL A 139 -6.65 1.08 -9.54
CA VAL A 139 -6.39 -0.14 -10.33
C VAL A 139 -5.03 -0.70 -9.93
N LYS A 140 -4.97 -2.01 -9.67
CA LYS A 140 -3.72 -2.74 -9.44
C LYS A 140 -3.49 -3.70 -10.59
N VAL A 141 -2.27 -3.66 -11.14
CA VAL A 141 -1.84 -4.54 -12.24
C VAL A 141 -0.65 -5.35 -11.79
N ARG A 142 -0.74 -6.66 -11.91
CA ARG A 142 0.36 -7.58 -11.71
C ARG A 142 1.02 -7.88 -13.04
N HIS A 143 2.31 -7.60 -13.14
CA HIS A 143 3.11 -7.83 -14.34
C HIS A 143 3.83 -9.18 -14.30
N ASN A 144 4.31 -9.58 -13.13
CA ASN A 144 4.90 -10.90 -12.86
C ASN A 144 4.83 -11.21 -11.36
N ASP A 145 5.51 -12.28 -10.90
CA ASP A 145 5.52 -12.72 -9.51
C ASP A 145 6.08 -11.68 -8.53
N LYS A 146 6.87 -10.73 -9.03
CA LYS A 146 7.61 -9.77 -8.21
C LYS A 146 7.14 -8.33 -8.39
N LEU A 147 6.46 -8.01 -9.51
CA LEU A 147 6.21 -6.64 -9.94
C LEU A 147 4.72 -6.34 -10.03
N ILE A 148 4.29 -5.35 -9.25
CA ILE A 148 2.93 -4.81 -9.27
C ILE A 148 3.00 -3.30 -9.44
N SER A 149 2.13 -2.75 -10.29
CA SER A 149 1.87 -1.32 -10.37
C SER A 149 0.49 -0.98 -9.82
N ILE A 150 0.38 0.17 -9.17
CA ILE A 150 -0.84 0.66 -8.55
C ILE A 150 -1.11 2.07 -9.05
N TYR A 151 -2.30 2.26 -9.60
CA TYR A 151 -2.77 3.52 -10.17
C TYR A 151 -3.92 4.02 -9.32
N GLN A 152 -3.76 5.12 -8.60
CA GLN A 152 -4.78 5.72 -7.73
C GLN A 152 -5.15 7.12 -8.21
N SER A 153 -6.18 7.70 -7.62
CA SER A 153 -6.74 8.99 -8.03
C SER A 153 -7.27 8.99 -9.45
N LEU A 154 -7.75 7.84 -9.95
CA LEU A 154 -8.31 7.77 -11.28
C LEU A 154 -9.70 8.43 -11.32
N GLY A 155 -9.95 9.20 -12.39
CA GLY A 155 -11.26 9.78 -12.69
C GLY A 155 -12.18 8.74 -13.33
N GLU A 156 -11.77 8.21 -14.48
CA GLU A 156 -12.43 7.11 -15.16
C GLU A 156 -11.52 5.88 -15.18
N VAL A 157 -12.10 4.70 -15.06
CA VAL A 157 -11.40 3.41 -15.17
C VAL A 157 -11.88 2.73 -16.42
N ALA A 158 -10.95 2.33 -17.31
CA ALA A 158 -11.22 1.71 -18.60
C ALA A 158 -11.08 0.18 -18.58
N VAL A 159 -10.68 -0.40 -17.44
CA VAL A 159 -10.39 -1.84 -17.28
C VAL A 159 -11.19 -2.41 -16.12
N LYS A 160 -11.27 -3.72 -16.05
CA LYS A 160 -11.92 -4.47 -14.94
C LYS A 160 -11.00 -5.58 -14.43
N GLU A 161 -11.30 -6.13 -13.27
CA GLU A 161 -10.56 -7.26 -12.70
C GLU A 161 -10.49 -8.43 -13.68
N HIS A 162 -9.33 -9.07 -13.72
CA HIS A 162 -8.93 -10.18 -14.58
C HIS A 162 -8.73 -9.82 -16.07
N ASP A 163 -8.84 -8.54 -16.45
CA ASP A 163 -8.44 -8.13 -17.81
C ASP A 163 -6.94 -8.32 -17.99
N LYS A 164 -6.56 -8.91 -19.12
CA LYS A 164 -5.17 -8.96 -19.57
C LYS A 164 -4.89 -7.75 -20.46
N ILE A 165 -3.94 -6.96 -20.05
CA ILE A 165 -3.59 -5.71 -20.71
C ILE A 165 -2.15 -5.74 -21.20
N LYS A 166 -1.87 -4.98 -22.24
CA LYS A 166 -0.54 -4.79 -22.80
C LYS A 166 0.08 -3.49 -22.30
N GLN A 167 1.41 -3.41 -22.37
CA GLN A 167 2.11 -2.16 -22.13
C GLN A 167 1.56 -1.05 -23.03
N GLY A 168 1.26 0.11 -22.43
CA GLY A 168 0.68 1.26 -23.12
C GLY A 168 -0.84 1.23 -23.27
N ASP A 169 -1.52 0.15 -22.94
CA ASP A 169 -2.98 0.10 -22.93
C ASP A 169 -3.53 1.09 -21.88
N VAL A 170 -4.67 1.71 -22.20
CA VAL A 170 -5.30 2.70 -21.33
C VAL A 170 -5.92 2.02 -20.11
N ILE A 171 -5.45 2.40 -18.91
CA ILE A 171 -6.01 2.00 -17.61
C ILE A 171 -7.22 2.87 -17.27
N GLY A 172 -7.12 4.18 -17.56
CA GLY A 172 -8.13 5.16 -17.21
C GLY A 172 -7.65 6.58 -17.46
N THR A 173 -8.16 7.51 -16.69
CA THR A 173 -7.77 8.92 -16.70
C THR A 173 -7.32 9.37 -15.33
N SER A 174 -6.50 10.41 -15.26
CA SER A 174 -6.21 11.12 -14.02
C SER A 174 -7.50 11.69 -13.42
N GLY A 175 -7.52 11.88 -12.11
CA GLY A 175 -8.68 12.38 -11.38
C GLY A 175 -8.29 13.07 -10.09
N THR A 176 -9.10 12.91 -9.05
CA THR A 176 -8.91 13.55 -7.74
C THR A 176 -9.09 12.54 -6.61
N ASN A 177 -8.55 12.85 -5.45
CA ASN A 177 -8.79 12.14 -4.21
C ASN A 177 -8.87 13.10 -3.02
N GLU A 178 -9.24 12.62 -1.84
CA GLU A 178 -9.29 13.46 -0.64
C GLU A 178 -7.92 13.63 0.01
N ILE A 179 -7.10 12.58 0.02
CA ILE A 179 -5.82 12.54 0.73
C ILE A 179 -4.80 13.58 0.19
N ASN A 180 -4.85 13.89 -1.11
CA ASN A 180 -4.01 14.88 -1.79
C ASN A 180 -4.85 15.90 -2.58
N SER A 181 -6.01 16.31 -2.04
CA SER A 181 -6.96 17.22 -2.71
C SER A 181 -6.33 18.53 -3.21
N ALA A 182 -5.26 18.99 -2.57
CA ALA A 182 -4.52 20.17 -2.98
C ALA A 182 -3.88 20.04 -4.38
N LEU A 183 -3.57 18.81 -4.83
CA LEU A 183 -3.02 18.55 -6.16
C LEU A 183 -4.07 18.65 -7.28
N LYS A 184 -5.37 18.70 -6.92
CA LYS A 184 -6.47 18.67 -7.87
C LYS A 184 -6.40 17.45 -8.77
N ASN A 185 -6.37 17.65 -10.10
CA ASN A 185 -6.25 16.56 -11.06
C ASN A 185 -4.83 15.99 -11.05
N HIS A 186 -4.72 14.69 -10.69
CA HIS A 186 -3.44 13.99 -10.60
C HIS A 186 -3.61 12.47 -10.77
N LEU A 187 -2.50 11.78 -10.96
CA LEU A 187 -2.34 10.35 -10.82
C LEU A 187 -1.39 10.09 -9.67
N HIS A 188 -1.82 9.36 -8.65
CA HIS A 188 -0.90 8.78 -7.68
C HIS A 188 -0.47 7.40 -8.18
N PHE A 189 0.82 7.21 -8.36
CA PHE A 189 1.38 5.99 -8.93
C PHE A 189 2.41 5.34 -7.99
N GLU A 190 2.19 4.05 -7.69
CA GLU A 190 3.06 3.26 -6.85
C GLU A 190 3.63 2.08 -7.64
N LEU A 191 4.87 1.73 -7.35
CA LEU A 191 5.55 0.56 -7.87
C LEU A 191 5.99 -0.35 -6.72
N VAL A 192 5.61 -1.62 -6.80
CA VAL A 192 5.94 -2.64 -5.79
C VAL A 192 6.82 -3.70 -6.45
N ILE A 193 8.02 -3.90 -5.90
CA ILE A 193 8.97 -4.92 -6.35
C ILE A 193 9.31 -5.82 -5.18
N ASN A 194 9.10 -7.14 -5.34
CA ASN A 194 9.30 -8.12 -4.26
C ASN A 194 8.56 -7.77 -2.96
N GLY A 195 7.35 -7.20 -3.07
CA GLY A 195 6.54 -6.80 -1.93
C GLY A 195 6.94 -5.46 -1.28
N VAL A 196 7.94 -4.75 -1.81
CA VAL A 196 8.43 -3.48 -1.28
C VAL A 196 8.05 -2.34 -2.21
N TYR A 197 7.51 -1.25 -1.66
CA TYR A 197 7.27 -0.01 -2.38
C TYR A 197 8.60 0.66 -2.72
N VAL A 198 8.77 1.02 -3.98
CA VAL A 198 10.00 1.62 -4.49
C VAL A 198 9.73 2.91 -5.23
N ASN A 199 10.73 3.79 -5.32
CA ASN A 199 10.63 5.01 -6.10
C ASN A 199 10.50 4.71 -7.59
N PRO A 200 9.34 4.93 -8.24
CA PRO A 200 9.13 4.60 -9.65
C PRO A 200 10.10 5.30 -10.59
N GLU A 201 10.53 6.53 -10.25
CA GLU A 201 11.45 7.33 -11.08
C GLU A 201 12.82 6.66 -11.30
N LYS A 202 13.20 5.73 -10.41
CA LYS A 202 14.45 4.97 -10.52
C LYS A 202 14.35 3.77 -11.46
N TYR A 203 13.14 3.42 -11.92
CA TYR A 203 12.88 2.19 -12.68
C TYR A 203 12.42 2.43 -14.12
N TYR A 204 11.98 3.62 -14.47
CA TYR A 204 11.68 3.93 -15.87
C TYR A 204 12.94 3.75 -16.71
N THR A 205 12.78 3.14 -17.89
CA THR A 205 13.86 2.73 -18.79
C THR A 205 14.68 1.51 -18.34
N LYS A 206 14.41 0.92 -17.16
CA LYS A 206 15.00 -0.37 -16.77
C LYS A 206 14.21 -1.52 -17.36
N THR A 207 14.91 -2.61 -17.67
CA THR A 207 14.29 -3.87 -18.08
C THR A 207 13.86 -4.69 -16.88
N VAL A 208 12.79 -5.46 -17.02
CA VAL A 208 12.24 -6.28 -15.91
C VAL A 208 13.25 -7.32 -15.39
N GLY A 209 14.19 -7.78 -16.23
CA GLY A 209 15.25 -8.72 -15.82
C GLY A 209 16.37 -8.12 -14.96
N GLU A 210 16.34 -6.80 -14.69
CA GLU A 210 17.37 -6.12 -13.90
C GLU A 210 17.08 -6.10 -12.37
N PHE A 211 15.93 -6.69 -11.90
CA PHE A 211 15.51 -6.64 -10.50
C PHE A 211 14.66 -7.84 -10.05
#